data_56d5ef3f70deefcb054700e1b4d32085
#
_entry.id   56d5ef3f70deefcb054700e1b4d32085
#
_cell.length_a   1.000
_cell.length_b   1.000
_cell.length_c   1.000
_cell.angle_alpha   90.00
_cell.angle_beta   90.00
_cell.angle_gamma   90.00
#
_symmetry.space_group_name_H-M   'P 1'
#
loop_
_entity.id
_entity.type
_entity.pdbx_description
1 polymer ?
#
loop_
_entity_poly.entity_id
_entity_poly.type
_entity_poly.pdbx_seq_one_letter_code
_entity_poly.pdbx_strand_id
1 'polypeptide(L)'
;MKKILVLNGPNINMLGIREKNVYGTATYDDLCEMIRKKAEELQIEVEIEQSNSEGQLVDWIQICHNKVDGIVINPGAYTHYSVAILDALKSVNIPAVEVHISNIHQREAFRHHCVTTAGCTGQICGLGLQGYMLALEYLAGK
;
A
#
# COMPACT_ATOMS: atom_id res chain seq x y z
N MET A 1 6.13 6.01 19.97
CA MET A 1 5.40 5.00 19.16
C MET A 1 5.52 5.35 17.69
N LYS A 2 5.93 4.40 16.87
CA LYS A 2 6.04 4.62 15.43
C LYS A 2 4.66 4.82 14.81
N LYS A 3 4.59 5.68 13.82
CA LYS A 3 3.38 5.93 13.04
C LYS A 3 3.59 5.55 11.58
N ILE A 4 2.69 4.73 11.05
CA ILE A 4 2.74 4.23 9.67
C ILE A 4 1.49 4.70 8.92
N LEU A 5 1.69 5.30 7.74
CA LEU A 5 0.60 5.59 6.82
C LEU A 5 0.38 4.36 5.94
N VAL A 6 -0.85 3.86 5.89
CA VAL A 6 -1.27 2.82 4.94
C VAL A 6 -2.11 3.50 3.87
N LEU A 7 -1.60 3.52 2.65
CA LEU A 7 -2.17 4.28 1.55
C LEU A 7 -2.64 3.34 0.44
N ASN A 8 -3.93 3.37 0.16
CA ASN A 8 -4.58 2.49 -0.81
C ASN A 8 -5.07 3.28 -2.02
N GLY A 9 -4.72 2.81 -3.20
CA GLY A 9 -5.05 3.43 -4.47
C GLY A 9 -6.39 2.98 -5.04
N PRO A 10 -6.56 3.16 -6.36
CA PRO A 10 -7.84 2.98 -7.02
C PRO A 10 -8.35 1.55 -6.90
N ASN A 11 -9.65 1.45 -6.71
CA ASN A 11 -10.41 0.21 -6.66
C ASN A 11 -10.17 -0.67 -5.42
N ILE A 12 -9.28 -0.31 -4.51
CA ILE A 12 -9.07 -1.07 -3.28
C ILE A 12 -10.32 -1.03 -2.41
N ASN A 13 -11.08 0.07 -2.47
CA ASN A 13 -12.38 0.18 -1.80
C ASN A 13 -13.42 -0.84 -2.31
N MET A 14 -13.17 -1.45 -3.47
CA MET A 14 -14.08 -2.43 -4.08
C MET A 14 -13.73 -3.88 -3.72
N LEU A 15 -12.83 -4.09 -2.76
CA LEU A 15 -12.52 -5.42 -2.26
C LEU A 15 -13.78 -6.13 -1.78
N GLY A 16 -13.89 -7.43 -2.10
CA GLY A 16 -15.04 -8.26 -1.77
C GLY A 16 -16.18 -8.14 -2.78
N ILE A 17 -16.13 -7.17 -3.68
CA ILE A 17 -17.17 -6.90 -4.69
C ILE A 17 -16.70 -7.28 -6.08
N ARG A 18 -15.47 -6.86 -6.45
CA ARG A 18 -14.92 -7.09 -7.80
C ARG A 18 -13.92 -8.24 -7.83
N GLU A 19 -13.87 -8.94 -8.95
CA GLU A 19 -12.84 -9.97 -9.24
C GLU A 19 -12.51 -10.87 -8.05
N LYS A 20 -13.54 -11.47 -7.45
CA LYS A 20 -13.37 -12.31 -6.24
C LYS A 20 -12.41 -13.48 -6.44
N ASN A 21 -12.28 -13.96 -7.66
CA ASN A 21 -11.33 -15.03 -8.00
C ASN A 21 -9.86 -14.55 -7.95
N VAL A 22 -9.63 -13.25 -8.01
CA VAL A 22 -8.28 -12.65 -7.95
C VAL A 22 -7.99 -12.12 -6.55
N TYR A 23 -8.95 -11.39 -5.95
CA TYR A 23 -8.74 -10.64 -4.72
C TYR A 23 -9.39 -11.28 -3.49
N GLY A 24 -10.22 -12.32 -3.66
CA GLY A 24 -10.94 -12.96 -2.57
C GLY A 24 -12.24 -12.26 -2.20
N THR A 25 -12.85 -12.68 -1.10
CA THR A 25 -14.16 -12.21 -0.65
C THR A 25 -14.10 -11.21 0.50
N ALA A 26 -12.93 -11.04 1.13
CA ALA A 26 -12.75 -10.07 2.21
C ALA A 26 -13.01 -8.65 1.69
N THR A 27 -13.65 -7.82 2.50
CA THR A 27 -14.00 -6.44 2.14
C THR A 27 -12.86 -5.48 2.49
N TYR A 28 -13.00 -4.24 2.04
CA TYR A 28 -12.07 -3.17 2.45
C TYR A 28 -12.13 -2.95 3.97
N ASP A 29 -13.31 -3.00 4.56
CA ASP A 29 -13.46 -2.86 6.01
C ASP A 29 -12.75 -4.00 6.75
N ASP A 30 -12.83 -5.22 6.23
CA ASP A 30 -12.09 -6.36 6.79
C ASP A 30 -10.58 -6.11 6.75
N LEU A 31 -10.08 -5.57 5.65
CA LEU A 31 -8.66 -5.21 5.53
C LEU A 31 -8.27 -4.16 6.58
N CYS A 32 -9.08 -3.12 6.73
CA CYS A 32 -8.80 -2.06 7.72
C CYS A 32 -8.78 -2.61 9.14
N GLU A 33 -9.71 -3.52 9.48
CA GLU A 33 -9.71 -4.17 10.79
C GLU A 33 -8.44 -5.00 11.01
N MET A 34 -8.04 -5.77 10.02
CA MET A 34 -6.80 -6.56 10.09
C MET A 34 -5.58 -5.68 10.34
N ILE A 35 -5.51 -4.55 9.63
CA ILE A 35 -4.41 -3.60 9.77
C ILE A 35 -4.38 -3.01 11.19
N ARG A 36 -5.53 -2.59 11.71
CA ARG A 36 -5.61 -2.00 13.05
C ARG A 36 -5.24 -3.01 14.13
N LYS A 37 -5.71 -4.25 13.98
CA LYS A 37 -5.35 -5.33 14.91
C LYS A 37 -3.86 -5.61 14.90
N LYS A 38 -3.27 -5.65 13.71
CA LYS A 38 -1.82 -5.87 13.58
C LYS A 38 -1.04 -4.71 14.20
N ALA A 39 -1.51 -3.49 14.02
CA ALA A 39 -0.89 -2.31 14.62
C ALA A 39 -0.89 -2.40 16.15
N GLU A 40 -1.99 -2.86 16.76
CA GLU A 40 -2.04 -3.09 18.20
C GLU A 40 -1.00 -4.11 18.64
N GLU A 41 -0.91 -5.22 17.94
CA GLU A 41 0.07 -6.29 18.24
C GLU A 41 1.50 -5.76 18.17
N LEU A 42 1.78 -4.90 17.19
CA LEU A 42 3.12 -4.33 16.96
C LEU A 42 3.38 -3.08 17.79
N GLN A 43 2.39 -2.57 18.52
CA GLN A 43 2.47 -1.35 19.32
C GLN A 43 2.88 -0.14 18.46
N ILE A 44 2.24 0.01 17.31
CA ILE A 44 2.41 1.14 16.39
C ILE A 44 1.08 1.82 16.14
N GLU A 45 1.15 3.08 15.71
CA GLU A 45 -0.02 3.81 15.22
C GLU A 45 -0.13 3.63 13.72
N VAL A 46 -1.34 3.50 13.20
CA VAL A 46 -1.60 3.50 11.75
C VAL A 46 -2.64 4.53 11.40
N GLU A 47 -2.46 5.13 10.24
CA GLU A 47 -3.46 5.95 9.58
C GLU A 47 -3.73 5.28 8.24
N ILE A 48 -5.00 5.00 7.93
CA ILE A 48 -5.39 4.25 6.73
C ILE A 48 -6.20 5.17 5.83
N GLU A 49 -5.75 5.37 4.60
CA GLU A 49 -6.41 6.20 3.62
C GLU A 49 -6.60 5.43 2.31
N GLN A 50 -7.64 5.78 1.56
CA GLN A 50 -7.92 5.20 0.25
C GLN A 50 -8.45 6.29 -0.68
N SER A 51 -7.96 6.32 -1.92
CA SER A 51 -8.51 7.19 -2.94
C SER A 51 -8.31 6.59 -4.33
N ASN A 52 -9.25 6.88 -5.21
CA ASN A 52 -9.14 6.58 -6.63
C ASN A 52 -8.35 7.67 -7.38
N SER A 53 -8.06 8.80 -6.74
CA SER A 53 -7.41 9.95 -7.37
C SER A 53 -5.90 9.88 -7.20
N GLU A 54 -5.18 9.90 -8.31
CA GLU A 54 -3.70 9.94 -8.29
C GLU A 54 -3.19 11.17 -7.55
N GLY A 55 -3.78 12.34 -7.81
CA GLY A 55 -3.39 13.57 -7.13
C GLY A 55 -3.58 13.53 -5.64
N GLN A 56 -4.66 12.91 -5.17
CA GLN A 56 -4.90 12.77 -3.74
C GLN A 56 -3.84 11.86 -3.10
N LEU A 57 -3.44 10.81 -3.78
CA LEU A 57 -2.37 9.92 -3.27
C LEU A 57 -1.06 10.68 -3.15
N VAL A 58 -0.73 11.49 -4.15
CA VAL A 58 0.46 12.36 -4.12
C VAL A 58 0.38 13.33 -2.95
N ASP A 59 -0.77 13.97 -2.76
CA ASP A 59 -0.97 14.94 -1.67
C ASP A 59 -0.78 14.28 -0.29
N TRP A 60 -1.33 13.09 -0.08
CA TRP A 60 -1.16 12.39 1.19
C TRP A 60 0.29 12.02 1.46
N ILE A 61 1.03 11.57 0.43
CA ILE A 61 2.47 11.29 0.59
C ILE A 61 3.21 12.55 1.03
N GLN A 62 2.92 13.68 0.40
CA GLN A 62 3.57 14.96 0.72
C GLN A 62 3.21 15.46 2.12
N ILE A 63 1.94 15.33 2.50
CA ILE A 63 1.45 15.77 3.82
C ILE A 63 2.13 14.99 4.94
N CYS A 64 2.46 13.72 4.73
CA CYS A 64 3.07 12.91 5.79
C CYS A 64 4.57 13.14 5.98
N HIS A 65 5.18 14.02 5.20
CA HIS A 65 6.60 14.37 5.36
C HIS A 65 6.88 14.84 6.78
N ASN A 66 7.85 14.23 7.43
CA ASN A 66 8.22 14.48 8.83
C ASN A 66 7.12 14.15 9.85
N LYS A 67 6.06 13.45 9.47
CA LYS A 67 4.94 13.11 10.35
C LYS A 67 4.76 11.62 10.57
N VAL A 68 5.29 10.78 9.69
CA VAL A 68 5.20 9.33 9.81
C VAL A 68 6.58 8.70 9.66
N ASP A 69 6.72 7.50 10.20
CA ASP A 69 7.98 6.76 10.20
C ASP A 69 8.06 5.75 9.06
N GLY A 70 6.96 5.47 8.41
CA GLY A 70 6.90 4.54 7.29
C GLY A 70 5.61 4.64 6.51
N ILE A 71 5.63 4.13 5.29
CA ILE A 71 4.48 4.09 4.39
C ILE A 71 4.30 2.66 3.88
N VAL A 72 3.08 2.14 4.00
CA VAL A 72 2.66 0.95 3.25
C VAL A 72 1.78 1.46 2.12
N ILE A 73 2.16 1.22 0.88
CA ILE A 73 1.41 1.71 -0.26
C ILE A 73 0.97 0.59 -1.19
N ASN A 74 -0.32 0.54 -1.48
CA ASN A 74 -0.86 -0.26 -2.57
C ASN A 74 -1.38 0.72 -3.63
N PRO A 75 -0.57 1.07 -4.64
CA PRO A 75 -0.97 2.08 -5.62
C PRO A 75 -2.02 1.59 -6.61
N GLY A 76 -2.40 0.30 -6.53
CA GLY A 76 -3.29 -0.29 -7.51
C GLY A 76 -2.68 -0.22 -8.90
N ALA A 77 -3.50 0.00 -9.91
CA ALA A 77 -3.03 0.07 -11.30
C ALA A 77 -2.09 1.25 -11.57
N TYR A 78 -2.10 2.27 -10.73
CA TYR A 78 -1.16 3.39 -10.91
C TYR A 78 0.30 2.96 -10.81
N THR A 79 0.60 1.82 -10.16
CA THR A 79 1.97 1.31 -10.08
C THR A 79 2.60 1.13 -11.46
N HIS A 80 1.78 0.83 -12.47
CA HIS A 80 2.28 0.46 -13.79
C HIS A 80 2.70 1.67 -14.64
N TYR A 81 2.32 2.90 -14.24
CA TYR A 81 2.62 4.08 -15.07
C TYR A 81 2.75 5.40 -14.31
N SER A 82 2.47 5.47 -13.02
CA SER A 82 2.48 6.75 -12.31
C SER A 82 3.88 7.17 -11.90
N VAL A 83 4.51 7.98 -12.72
CA VAL A 83 5.76 8.65 -12.38
C VAL A 83 5.52 9.68 -11.28
N ALA A 84 4.32 10.27 -11.22
CA ALA A 84 3.98 11.26 -10.20
C ALA A 84 4.03 10.66 -8.79
N ILE A 85 3.49 9.44 -8.60
CA ILE A 85 3.55 8.76 -7.31
C ILE A 85 5.00 8.37 -6.99
N LEU A 86 5.75 7.87 -7.97
CA LEU A 86 7.17 7.56 -7.80
C LEU A 86 7.94 8.77 -7.28
N ASP A 87 7.75 9.91 -7.92
CA ASP A 87 8.45 11.15 -7.54
C ASP A 87 8.05 11.63 -6.16
N ALA A 88 6.77 11.50 -5.80
CA ALA A 88 6.29 11.85 -4.46
C ALA A 88 6.97 10.99 -3.39
N LEU A 89 7.05 9.68 -3.60
CA LEU A 89 7.71 8.76 -2.65
C LEU A 89 9.19 9.12 -2.48
N LYS A 90 9.87 9.45 -3.57
CA LYS A 90 11.28 9.86 -3.52
C LYS A 90 11.46 11.19 -2.80
N SER A 91 10.52 12.12 -2.91
CA SER A 91 10.65 13.45 -2.36
C SER A 91 10.56 13.49 -0.84
N VAL A 92 9.85 12.56 -0.21
CA VAL A 92 9.67 12.54 1.25
C VAL A 92 10.73 11.71 1.98
N ASN A 93 11.41 10.83 1.27
CA ASN A 93 12.49 10.01 1.82
C ASN A 93 12.08 9.23 3.09
N ILE A 94 10.87 8.70 3.10
CA ILE A 94 10.33 7.87 4.18
C ILE A 94 10.40 6.42 3.73
N PRO A 95 10.85 5.47 4.58
CA PRO A 95 10.83 4.05 4.20
C PRO A 95 9.43 3.63 3.78
N ALA A 96 9.30 3.05 2.60
CA ALA A 96 8.02 2.63 2.06
C ALA A 96 8.10 1.19 1.57
N VAL A 97 7.02 0.45 1.77
CA VAL A 97 6.85 -0.90 1.23
C VAL A 97 5.61 -0.90 0.34
N GLU A 98 5.80 -1.30 -0.91
CA GLU A 98 4.70 -1.44 -1.86
C GLU A 98 4.08 -2.83 -1.72
N VAL A 99 2.75 -2.89 -1.69
CA VAL A 99 2.01 -4.15 -1.53
C VAL A 99 1.05 -4.33 -2.70
N HIS A 100 1.04 -5.51 -3.28
CA HIS A 100 0.03 -5.96 -4.24
C HIS A 100 -0.62 -7.23 -3.72
N ILE A 101 -1.94 -7.26 -3.70
CA ILE A 101 -2.73 -8.39 -3.17
C ILE A 101 -2.56 -9.60 -4.08
N SER A 102 -2.74 -9.40 -5.39
CA SER A 102 -2.59 -10.47 -6.39
C SER A 102 -1.12 -10.66 -6.76
N ASN A 103 -0.79 -11.85 -7.27
CA ASN A 103 0.51 -12.05 -7.90
C ASN A 103 0.45 -11.46 -9.31
N ILE A 104 0.95 -10.24 -9.48
CA ILE A 104 0.91 -9.50 -10.73
C ILE A 104 1.66 -10.23 -11.85
N HIS A 105 2.60 -11.11 -11.51
CA HIS A 105 3.37 -11.87 -12.48
C HIS A 105 2.59 -13.05 -13.09
N GLN A 106 1.44 -13.37 -12.52
CA GLN A 106 0.51 -14.39 -13.05
C GLN A 106 -0.65 -13.77 -13.82
N ARG A 107 -0.63 -12.46 -14.02
CA ARG A 107 -1.68 -11.71 -14.72
C ARG A 107 -1.15 -11.21 -16.08
N GLU A 108 -1.86 -10.26 -16.68
CA GLU A 108 -1.48 -9.72 -18.00
C GLU A 108 -0.07 -9.14 -17.97
N ALA A 109 0.64 -9.25 -19.11
CA ALA A 109 2.04 -8.82 -19.20
C ALA A 109 2.26 -7.34 -18.79
N PHE A 110 1.29 -6.46 -19.07
CA PHE A 110 1.43 -5.05 -18.73
C PHE A 110 1.46 -4.80 -17.21
N ARG A 111 1.07 -5.79 -16.39
CA ARG A 111 1.11 -5.70 -14.92
C ARG A 111 2.47 -6.12 -14.34
N HIS A 112 3.36 -6.64 -15.16
CA HIS A 112 4.66 -7.14 -14.67
C HIS A 112 5.65 -6.02 -14.34
N HIS A 113 5.42 -4.81 -14.87
CA HIS A 113 6.30 -3.67 -14.63
C HIS A 113 5.66 -2.70 -13.65
N CYS A 114 6.39 -2.36 -12.59
CA CYS A 114 5.94 -1.44 -11.56
C CYS A 114 6.87 -0.24 -11.50
N VAL A 115 6.39 0.92 -11.92
CA VAL A 115 7.15 2.17 -11.94
C VAL A 115 7.39 2.70 -10.52
N THR A 116 6.37 2.58 -9.65
CA THR A 116 6.40 3.18 -8.31
C THR A 116 7.33 2.46 -7.34
N THR A 117 7.64 1.20 -7.60
CA THR A 117 8.46 0.38 -6.68
C THR A 117 9.86 0.94 -6.46
N ALA A 118 10.41 1.63 -7.45
CA ALA A 118 11.73 2.25 -7.33
C ALA A 118 11.78 3.37 -6.27
N GLY A 119 10.62 3.90 -5.86
CA GLY A 119 10.51 4.87 -4.77
C GLY A 119 10.32 4.22 -3.40
N CYS A 120 10.27 2.91 -3.34
CA CYS A 120 10.05 2.14 -2.13
C CYS A 120 11.32 1.37 -1.72
N THR A 121 11.37 0.97 -0.44
CA THR A 121 12.43 0.09 0.04
C THR A 121 12.32 -1.29 -0.60
N GLY A 122 11.08 -1.77 -0.80
CA GLY A 122 10.84 -3.06 -1.43
C GLY A 122 9.37 -3.25 -1.75
N GLN A 123 9.05 -4.43 -2.29
CA GLN A 123 7.70 -4.78 -2.71
C GLN A 123 7.33 -6.17 -2.19
N ILE A 124 6.09 -6.31 -1.73
CA ILE A 124 5.48 -7.61 -1.39
C ILE A 124 4.33 -7.81 -2.36
N CYS A 125 4.32 -8.94 -3.05
CA CYS A 125 3.39 -9.19 -4.14
C CYS A 125 2.84 -10.61 -4.05
N GLY A 126 1.52 -10.76 -4.20
CA GLY A 126 0.90 -12.07 -4.37
C GLY A 126 0.54 -12.82 -3.11
N LEU A 127 0.67 -12.22 -1.95
CA LEU A 127 0.40 -12.88 -0.66
C LEU A 127 -0.94 -12.46 -0.06
N GLY A 128 -1.87 -11.98 -0.87
CA GLY A 128 -3.19 -11.55 -0.43
C GLY A 128 -3.10 -10.39 0.56
N LEU A 129 -4.06 -10.33 1.46
CA LEU A 129 -4.09 -9.28 2.49
C LEU A 129 -2.96 -9.42 3.50
N GLN A 130 -2.40 -10.61 3.64
CA GLN A 130 -1.27 -10.85 4.54
C GLN A 130 -0.05 -10.01 4.15
N GLY A 131 0.07 -9.61 2.88
CA GLY A 131 1.14 -8.73 2.43
C GLY A 131 1.21 -7.42 3.22
N TYR A 132 0.04 -6.85 3.57
CA TYR A 132 -0.01 -5.64 4.41
C TYR A 132 0.54 -5.90 5.80
N MET A 133 0.23 -7.06 6.37
CA MET A 133 0.70 -7.43 7.72
C MET A 133 2.21 -7.56 7.75
N LEU A 134 2.77 -8.19 6.72
CA LEU A 134 4.23 -8.34 6.58
C LEU A 134 4.93 -7.00 6.39
N ALA A 135 4.33 -6.10 5.61
CA ALA A 135 4.86 -4.76 5.42
C ALA A 135 4.91 -3.96 6.74
N LEU A 136 3.84 -4.07 7.53
CA LEU A 136 3.79 -3.41 8.85
C LEU A 136 4.85 -3.99 9.78
N GLU A 137 5.04 -5.30 9.81
CA GLU A 137 6.09 -5.94 10.61
C GLU A 137 7.47 -5.42 10.24
N TYR A 138 7.75 -5.33 8.95
CA TYR A 138 9.04 -4.83 8.47
C TYR A 138 9.27 -3.39 8.94
N LEU A 139 8.30 -2.52 8.73
CA LEU A 139 8.43 -1.10 9.06
C LEU A 139 8.46 -0.86 10.57
N ALA A 140 7.74 -1.66 11.34
CA ALA A 140 7.75 -1.55 12.81
C ALA A 140 9.13 -1.87 13.39
N GLY A 141 9.89 -2.72 12.73
CA GLY A 141 11.24 -3.14 13.17
C GLY A 141 12.37 -2.22 12.74
N LYS A 142 12.08 -1.19 11.98
CA LYS A 142 13.11 -0.29 11.43
C LYS A 142 13.63 0.71 12.45
#